data_de22654638eba23e84d0f1b1389ada40
#
_entry.id   de22654638eba23e84d0f1b1389ada40
#
_cell.length_a   1.000
_cell.length_b   1.000
_cell.length_c   1.000
_cell.angle_alpha   90.00
_cell.angle_beta   90.00
_cell.angle_gamma   90.00
#
_symmetry.space_group_name_H-M   'P 1'
#
loop_
_entity.id
_entity.type
_entity.pdbx_description
1 polymer ?
#
loop_
_entity_poly.entity_id
_entity_poly.type
_entity_poly.pdbx_seq_one_letter_code
_entity_poly.pdbx_strand_id
1 'polypeptide(L)'
;RFGVQHKETMKKMKTNVDVLTLTATPIPRTLEMSLVGIRDLSLLQTPPAERQPILTYVGEYDERVAIEAIRRELLREGQVFWVHNRVQSIDTAARRLRELVPEARIAIAHGQMDEARLETVVQDFWDGEYDVLVCTTIIESGIDMPTVNTLVVERSDLLGLGQMHQLRGRVGRSGQRAYAYLFHPRDKVLTEEAYERLRTIGESTELGSGFKIAMRDLEIRGAGNLLGESQSGHIAAVGYDLYCQMVTEAVSEMKGEPAPNQPTEIKLDVPTDSFLPTDYVEKEELRLEAYRRLAGVTTQAEVDDIRTEWEDRYGPLPAPAESLLQVGYLRAECHRLGINDIQISGSASTGGTAKLAPLELKLSETMRLRRI
;
A
#
# COMPACT_ATOMS: atom_id res chain seq x y z
N ARG A 1 -4.24 6.09 -21.32
CA ARG A 1 -4.10 7.08 -20.22
C ARG A 1 -4.22 8.49 -20.82
N PHE A 2 -5.13 9.30 -20.32
CA PHE A 2 -5.25 10.70 -20.73
C PHE A 2 -4.09 11.52 -20.17
N GLY A 3 -3.48 12.38 -20.99
CA GLY A 3 -2.48 13.34 -20.56
C GLY A 3 -3.08 14.42 -19.64
N VAL A 4 -2.21 15.24 -19.03
CA VAL A 4 -2.62 16.31 -18.09
C VAL A 4 -3.62 17.27 -18.70
N GLN A 5 -3.40 17.70 -19.96
CA GLN A 5 -4.31 18.62 -20.67
C GLN A 5 -5.73 18.06 -20.82
N HIS A 6 -5.87 16.79 -21.20
CA HIS A 6 -7.19 16.14 -21.30
C HIS A 6 -7.89 16.05 -19.95
N LYS A 7 -7.14 15.74 -18.87
CA LYS A 7 -7.68 15.71 -17.50
C LYS A 7 -8.15 17.09 -17.05
N GLU A 8 -7.41 18.14 -17.37
CA GLU A 8 -7.81 19.53 -17.05
C GLU A 8 -9.03 19.97 -17.88
N THR A 9 -9.12 19.56 -19.15
CA THR A 9 -10.32 19.82 -19.97
C THR A 9 -11.54 19.11 -19.39
N MET A 10 -11.40 17.85 -18.98
CA MET A 10 -12.49 17.09 -18.34
C MET A 10 -12.90 17.71 -16.99
N LYS A 11 -11.95 18.24 -16.22
CA LYS A 11 -12.27 18.99 -14.98
C LYS A 11 -13.11 20.24 -15.25
N LYS A 12 -12.84 20.97 -16.33
CA LYS A 12 -13.63 22.15 -16.72
C LYS A 12 -15.08 21.79 -17.10
N MET A 13 -15.31 20.58 -17.61
CA MET A 13 -16.64 20.06 -17.93
C MET A 13 -17.44 19.62 -16.69
N LYS A 14 -16.77 19.51 -15.52
CA LYS A 14 -17.35 19.00 -14.27
C LYS A 14 -18.43 19.88 -13.64
N THR A 15 -18.70 21.07 -14.13
CA THR A 15 -19.59 22.05 -13.49
C THR A 15 -21.04 21.55 -13.33
N ASN A 16 -21.48 20.55 -14.12
CA ASN A 16 -22.84 19.99 -14.06
C ASN A 16 -22.88 18.46 -14.25
N VAL A 17 -21.76 17.75 -14.04
CA VAL A 17 -21.66 16.30 -14.28
C VAL A 17 -20.85 15.64 -13.15
N ASP A 18 -21.38 14.54 -12.63
CA ASP A 18 -20.63 13.70 -11.69
C ASP A 18 -19.49 12.97 -12.41
N VAL A 19 -18.33 12.91 -11.80
CA VAL A 19 -17.13 12.30 -12.40
C VAL A 19 -16.65 11.15 -11.52
N LEU A 20 -16.79 9.92 -12.03
CA LEU A 20 -16.23 8.73 -11.45
C LEU A 20 -14.87 8.43 -12.11
N THR A 21 -13.83 8.25 -11.30
CA THR A 21 -12.51 7.85 -11.77
C THR A 21 -12.19 6.44 -11.28
N LEU A 22 -11.92 5.52 -12.21
CA LEU A 22 -11.50 4.15 -11.90
C LEU A 22 -10.00 4.00 -12.17
N THR A 23 -9.28 3.34 -11.28
CA THR A 23 -7.86 3.03 -11.45
C THR A 23 -7.51 1.69 -10.82
N ALA A 24 -6.67 0.92 -11.48
CA ALA A 24 -6.16 -0.35 -10.95
C ALA A 24 -5.06 -0.12 -9.87
N THR A 25 -4.29 0.95 -10.03
CA THR A 25 -3.30 1.41 -9.05
C THR A 25 -3.54 2.89 -8.82
N PRO A 26 -3.81 3.33 -7.59
CA PRO A 26 -3.96 4.74 -7.32
C PRO A 26 -2.65 5.45 -7.70
N ILE A 27 -2.78 6.48 -8.55
CA ILE A 27 -1.66 7.37 -8.84
C ILE A 27 -1.36 8.08 -7.50
N PRO A 28 -0.08 8.21 -7.10
CA PRO A 28 0.29 8.83 -5.84
C PRO A 28 -0.48 10.13 -5.54
N ARG A 29 -0.54 11.06 -6.49
CA ARG A 29 -1.30 12.32 -6.37
C ARG A 29 -2.81 12.11 -6.15
N THR A 30 -3.42 11.11 -6.77
CA THR A 30 -4.86 10.83 -6.60
C THR A 30 -5.14 10.22 -5.23
N LEU A 31 -4.24 9.36 -4.77
CA LEU A 31 -4.29 8.78 -3.44
C LEU A 31 -4.14 9.85 -2.36
N GLU A 32 -3.16 10.74 -2.50
CA GLU A 32 -2.94 11.87 -1.61
C GLU A 32 -4.18 12.77 -1.51
N MET A 33 -4.79 13.16 -2.65
CA MET A 33 -6.02 13.96 -2.67
C MET A 33 -7.20 13.27 -1.97
N SER A 34 -7.22 11.95 -1.91
CA SER A 34 -8.25 11.20 -1.21
C SER A 34 -7.96 11.10 0.28
N LEU A 35 -6.70 10.92 0.67
CA LEU A 35 -6.27 10.88 2.07
C LEU A 35 -6.50 12.22 2.80
N VAL A 36 -6.35 13.34 2.09
CA VAL A 36 -6.61 14.68 2.63
C VAL A 36 -8.08 15.13 2.48
N GLY A 37 -9.00 14.24 2.13
CA GLY A 37 -10.43 14.53 2.05
C GLY A 37 -10.87 15.43 0.89
N ILE A 38 -10.02 15.64 -0.12
CA ILE A 38 -10.38 16.42 -1.33
C ILE A 38 -11.25 15.57 -2.28
N ARG A 39 -11.14 14.24 -2.21
CA ARG A 39 -11.91 13.29 -3.02
C ARG A 39 -12.32 12.09 -2.18
N ASP A 40 -13.53 11.60 -2.42
CA ASP A 40 -13.97 10.32 -1.89
C ASP A 40 -13.23 9.17 -2.57
N LEU A 41 -12.92 8.13 -1.82
CA LEU A 41 -12.23 6.93 -2.28
C LEU A 41 -13.01 5.68 -1.85
N SER A 42 -13.35 4.86 -2.82
CA SER A 42 -13.89 3.53 -2.58
C SER A 42 -12.87 2.48 -3.04
N LEU A 43 -12.53 1.54 -2.17
CA LEU A 43 -11.57 0.47 -2.44
C LEU A 43 -12.31 -0.82 -2.77
N LEU A 44 -12.01 -1.40 -3.94
CA LEU A 44 -12.47 -2.73 -4.33
C LEU A 44 -11.44 -3.76 -3.85
N GLN A 45 -11.65 -4.33 -2.67
CA GLN A 45 -10.71 -5.25 -2.03
C GLN A 45 -11.06 -6.72 -2.24
N THR A 46 -12.30 -7.03 -2.59
CA THR A 46 -12.75 -8.41 -2.82
C THR A 46 -12.35 -8.86 -4.23
N PRO A 47 -11.41 -9.80 -4.36
CA PRO A 47 -11.05 -10.35 -5.66
C PRO A 47 -12.15 -11.27 -6.21
N PRO A 48 -12.19 -11.53 -7.54
CA PRO A 48 -13.00 -12.58 -8.11
C PRO A 48 -12.67 -13.95 -7.48
N ALA A 49 -13.69 -14.78 -7.23
CA ALA A 49 -13.55 -16.05 -6.51
C ALA A 49 -12.55 -17.04 -7.15
N GLU A 50 -12.41 -16.99 -8.47
CA GLU A 50 -11.52 -17.90 -9.23
C GLU A 50 -10.06 -17.42 -9.30
N ARG A 51 -9.79 -16.17 -8.92
CA ARG A 51 -8.44 -15.60 -9.04
C ARG A 51 -7.53 -16.07 -7.93
N GLN A 52 -6.39 -16.68 -8.31
CA GLN A 52 -5.36 -17.11 -7.38
C GLN A 52 -4.26 -16.05 -7.21
N PRO A 53 -3.61 -15.97 -6.03
CA PRO A 53 -2.42 -15.17 -5.84
C PRO A 53 -1.31 -15.58 -6.81
N ILE A 54 -0.58 -14.58 -7.33
CA ILE A 54 0.52 -14.82 -8.28
C ILE A 54 1.79 -15.07 -7.49
N LEU A 55 2.39 -16.25 -7.69
CA LEU A 55 3.66 -16.60 -7.07
C LEU A 55 4.77 -15.71 -7.63
N THR A 56 5.27 -14.81 -6.81
CA THR A 56 6.23 -13.79 -7.21
C THR A 56 7.63 -14.19 -6.72
N TYR A 57 8.56 -14.35 -7.66
CA TYR A 57 9.98 -14.53 -7.41
C TYR A 57 10.72 -13.23 -7.70
N VAL A 58 11.55 -12.77 -6.76
CA VAL A 58 12.43 -11.61 -6.93
C VAL A 58 13.86 -12.07 -6.68
N GLY A 59 14.77 -11.81 -7.61
CA GLY A 59 16.16 -12.23 -7.45
C GLY A 59 17.08 -11.81 -8.58
N GLU A 60 18.33 -12.21 -8.47
CA GLU A 60 19.31 -12.02 -9.53
C GLU A 60 18.93 -12.77 -10.80
N TYR A 61 19.23 -12.17 -11.96
CA TYR A 61 18.96 -12.81 -13.25
C TYR A 61 19.72 -14.13 -13.37
N ASP A 62 18.94 -15.21 -13.49
CA ASP A 62 19.44 -16.53 -13.78
C ASP A 62 18.75 -17.08 -15.04
N GLU A 63 19.54 -17.23 -16.11
CA GLU A 63 19.07 -17.70 -17.40
C GLU A 63 18.42 -19.10 -17.31
N ARG A 64 18.94 -19.98 -16.45
CA ARG A 64 18.42 -21.33 -16.27
C ARG A 64 17.01 -21.27 -15.67
N VAL A 65 16.81 -20.48 -14.63
CA VAL A 65 15.49 -20.30 -13.99
C VAL A 65 14.50 -19.69 -14.96
N ALA A 66 14.92 -18.72 -15.77
CA ALA A 66 14.07 -18.09 -16.78
C ALA A 66 13.65 -19.06 -17.90
N ILE A 67 14.57 -19.89 -18.38
CA ILE A 67 14.30 -20.94 -19.39
C ILE A 67 13.36 -22.00 -18.81
N GLU A 68 13.59 -22.46 -17.59
CA GLU A 68 12.72 -23.44 -16.92
C GLU A 68 11.31 -22.88 -16.72
N ALA A 69 11.17 -21.58 -16.43
CA ALA A 69 9.86 -20.92 -16.31
C ALA A 69 9.09 -20.98 -17.65
N ILE A 70 9.77 -20.70 -18.79
CA ILE A 70 9.16 -20.83 -20.12
C ILE A 70 8.75 -22.28 -20.38
N ARG A 71 9.67 -23.24 -20.22
CA ARG A 71 9.40 -24.65 -20.49
C ARG A 71 8.25 -25.21 -19.66
N ARG A 72 8.18 -24.84 -18.40
CA ARG A 72 7.06 -25.22 -17.51
C ARG A 72 5.73 -24.67 -18.02
N GLU A 73 5.72 -23.43 -18.56
CA GLU A 73 4.50 -22.86 -19.12
C GLU A 73 4.07 -23.56 -20.42
N LEU A 74 5.03 -23.87 -21.30
CA LEU A 74 4.76 -24.64 -22.52
C LEU A 74 4.16 -26.01 -22.22
N LEU A 75 4.64 -26.72 -21.19
CA LEU A 75 4.09 -28.00 -20.75
C LEU A 75 2.64 -27.91 -20.26
N ARG A 76 2.17 -26.73 -19.91
CA ARG A 76 0.77 -26.49 -19.49
C ARG A 76 -0.07 -25.88 -20.60
N GLU A 77 0.46 -25.80 -21.82
CA GLU A 77 -0.19 -25.13 -22.96
C GLU A 77 -0.53 -23.66 -22.68
N GLY A 78 0.23 -23.03 -21.78
CA GLY A 78 0.10 -21.61 -21.43
C GLY A 78 1.09 -20.73 -22.18
N GLN A 79 0.96 -19.44 -21.99
CA GLN A 79 1.78 -18.42 -22.64
C GLN A 79 2.59 -17.58 -21.65
N VAL A 80 3.65 -16.98 -22.14
CA VAL A 80 4.62 -16.20 -21.36
C VAL A 80 4.73 -14.78 -21.87
N PHE A 81 4.63 -13.79 -20.96
CA PHE A 81 5.13 -12.45 -21.20
C PHE A 81 6.59 -12.37 -20.77
N TRP A 82 7.45 -11.94 -21.72
CA TRP A 82 8.86 -11.64 -21.44
C TRP A 82 9.12 -10.16 -21.63
N VAL A 83 9.32 -9.44 -20.53
CA VAL A 83 9.52 -7.99 -20.53
C VAL A 83 11.00 -7.65 -20.65
N HIS A 84 11.34 -7.04 -21.78
CA HIS A 84 12.66 -6.48 -22.07
C HIS A 84 12.59 -4.96 -22.14
N ASN A 85 13.38 -4.25 -21.30
CA ASN A 85 13.18 -2.82 -21.07
C ASN A 85 13.66 -1.89 -22.21
N ARG A 86 14.31 -2.42 -23.25
CA ARG A 86 14.93 -1.60 -24.31
C ARG A 86 14.56 -2.07 -25.71
N VAL A 87 13.94 -1.20 -26.50
CA VAL A 87 13.59 -1.50 -27.90
C VAL A 87 14.82 -1.82 -28.74
N GLN A 88 15.96 -1.08 -28.55
CA GLN A 88 17.17 -1.26 -29.33
C GLN A 88 17.82 -2.65 -29.24
N SER A 89 17.60 -3.38 -28.18
CA SER A 89 18.16 -4.71 -27.94
C SER A 89 17.15 -5.85 -27.88
N ILE A 90 15.87 -5.56 -28.11
CA ILE A 90 14.78 -6.54 -27.99
C ILE A 90 14.91 -7.67 -29.00
N ASP A 91 15.33 -7.37 -30.24
CA ASP A 91 15.57 -8.38 -31.27
C ASP A 91 16.71 -9.33 -30.91
N THR A 92 17.75 -8.80 -30.25
CA THR A 92 18.88 -9.61 -29.78
C THR A 92 18.45 -10.52 -28.62
N ALA A 93 17.65 -10.01 -27.68
CA ALA A 93 17.10 -10.79 -26.59
C ALA A 93 16.18 -11.91 -27.11
N ALA A 94 15.29 -11.60 -28.06
CA ALA A 94 14.42 -12.59 -28.67
C ALA A 94 15.17 -13.67 -29.48
N ARG A 95 16.25 -13.27 -30.18
CA ARG A 95 17.13 -14.23 -30.88
C ARG A 95 17.79 -15.18 -29.89
N ARG A 96 18.35 -14.67 -28.81
CA ARG A 96 18.95 -15.49 -27.77
C ARG A 96 17.93 -16.45 -27.15
N LEU A 97 16.72 -16.02 -26.90
CA LEU A 97 15.66 -16.89 -26.39
C LEU A 97 15.31 -18.00 -27.37
N ARG A 98 15.26 -17.73 -28.69
CA ARG A 98 15.04 -18.76 -29.72
C ARG A 98 16.15 -19.82 -29.77
N GLU A 99 17.39 -19.42 -29.48
CA GLU A 99 18.52 -20.34 -29.38
C GLU A 99 18.44 -21.22 -28.13
N LEU A 100 17.96 -20.67 -27.01
CA LEU A 100 17.90 -21.34 -25.71
C LEU A 100 16.65 -22.20 -25.54
N VAL A 101 15.55 -21.82 -26.19
CA VAL A 101 14.26 -22.52 -26.17
C VAL A 101 13.72 -22.66 -27.59
N PRO A 102 14.37 -23.48 -28.42
CA PRO A 102 14.02 -23.60 -29.84
C PRO A 102 12.61 -24.22 -30.07
N GLU A 103 12.05 -24.86 -29.06
CA GLU A 103 10.69 -25.37 -29.06
C GLU A 103 9.61 -24.28 -28.92
N ALA A 104 9.97 -23.08 -28.47
CA ALA A 104 9.01 -22.00 -28.26
C ALA A 104 8.86 -21.11 -29.51
N ARG A 105 7.62 -20.79 -29.85
CA ARG A 105 7.27 -19.80 -30.88
C ARG A 105 7.31 -18.41 -30.27
N ILE A 106 8.26 -17.59 -30.68
CA ILE A 106 8.54 -16.30 -30.01
C ILE A 106 8.20 -15.14 -30.95
N ALA A 107 7.30 -14.27 -30.50
CA ALA A 107 6.97 -12.98 -31.10
C ALA A 107 7.62 -11.80 -30.37
N ILE A 108 7.71 -10.66 -31.05
CA ILE A 108 8.25 -9.41 -30.51
C ILE A 108 7.19 -8.31 -30.65
N ALA A 109 6.98 -7.54 -29.59
CA ALA A 109 6.07 -6.41 -29.60
C ALA A 109 6.64 -5.21 -28.82
N HIS A 110 6.68 -4.02 -29.43
CA HIS A 110 7.13 -2.79 -28.77
C HIS A 110 6.50 -1.55 -29.38
N GLY A 111 6.47 -0.44 -28.62
CA GLY A 111 5.76 0.77 -28.99
C GLY A 111 6.32 1.57 -30.16
N GLN A 112 7.45 1.17 -30.77
CA GLN A 112 8.00 1.77 -31.99
C GLN A 112 7.64 0.99 -33.25
N MET A 113 6.89 -0.11 -33.12
CA MET A 113 6.33 -0.84 -34.26
C MET A 113 5.20 -0.03 -34.89
N ASP A 114 4.98 -0.26 -36.20
CA ASP A 114 3.77 0.18 -36.86
C ASP A 114 2.52 -0.38 -36.16
N GLU A 115 1.50 0.44 -36.00
CA GLU A 115 0.29 0.10 -35.23
C GLU A 115 -0.40 -1.15 -35.77
N ALA A 116 -0.54 -1.26 -37.11
CA ALA A 116 -1.16 -2.42 -37.74
C ALA A 116 -0.37 -3.70 -37.52
N ARG A 117 0.98 -3.63 -37.58
CA ARG A 117 1.84 -4.77 -37.29
C ARG A 117 1.79 -5.15 -35.82
N LEU A 118 1.77 -4.18 -34.92
CA LEU A 118 1.65 -4.43 -33.48
C LEU A 118 0.33 -5.14 -33.17
N GLU A 119 -0.77 -4.66 -33.74
CA GLU A 119 -2.11 -5.25 -33.59
C GLU A 119 -2.13 -6.69 -34.10
N THR A 120 -1.56 -6.96 -35.29
CA THR A 120 -1.45 -8.31 -35.83
C THR A 120 -0.68 -9.25 -34.90
N VAL A 121 0.50 -8.85 -34.42
CA VAL A 121 1.32 -9.68 -33.51
C VAL A 121 0.60 -9.95 -32.19
N VAL A 122 -0.10 -8.98 -31.64
CA VAL A 122 -0.87 -9.13 -30.41
C VAL A 122 -2.05 -10.08 -30.64
N GLN A 123 -2.73 -9.99 -31.80
CA GLN A 123 -3.82 -10.89 -32.14
C GLN A 123 -3.33 -12.33 -32.36
N ASP A 124 -2.25 -12.53 -33.14
CA ASP A 124 -1.63 -13.83 -33.35
C ASP A 124 -1.20 -14.48 -32.02
N PHE A 125 -0.66 -13.66 -31.10
CA PHE A 125 -0.33 -14.15 -29.75
C PHE A 125 -1.59 -14.54 -28.95
N TRP A 126 -2.65 -13.76 -29.03
CA TRP A 126 -3.94 -14.09 -28.43
C TRP A 126 -4.51 -15.42 -28.97
N ASP A 127 -4.42 -15.62 -30.28
CA ASP A 127 -4.93 -16.83 -30.97
C ASP A 127 -4.03 -18.07 -30.74
N GLY A 128 -2.93 -17.92 -29.98
CA GLY A 128 -2.04 -19.03 -29.62
C GLY A 128 -1.01 -19.41 -30.69
N GLU A 129 -0.80 -18.56 -31.70
CA GLU A 129 0.24 -18.78 -32.72
C GLU A 129 1.66 -18.62 -32.16
N TYR A 130 1.78 -17.90 -31.00
CA TYR A 130 3.02 -17.72 -30.29
C TYR A 130 2.90 -18.10 -28.82
N ASP A 131 3.97 -18.68 -28.27
CA ASP A 131 4.05 -19.15 -26.89
C ASP A 131 4.68 -18.08 -25.95
N VAL A 132 5.58 -17.28 -26.49
CA VAL A 132 6.29 -16.22 -25.76
C VAL A 132 6.18 -14.89 -26.50
N LEU A 133 5.69 -13.86 -25.81
CA LEU A 133 5.72 -12.49 -26.30
C LEU A 133 6.84 -11.71 -25.61
N VAL A 134 7.92 -11.46 -26.36
CA VAL A 134 8.99 -10.55 -25.92
C VAL A 134 8.55 -9.12 -26.18
N CYS A 135 8.37 -8.33 -25.13
CA CYS A 135 7.80 -7.00 -25.28
C CYS A 135 8.45 -5.99 -24.33
N THR A 136 8.23 -4.71 -24.60
CA THR A 136 8.48 -3.64 -23.64
C THR A 136 7.27 -3.51 -22.69
N THR A 137 7.23 -2.46 -21.86
CA THR A 137 6.11 -2.21 -20.92
C THR A 137 4.75 -1.90 -21.59
N ILE A 138 4.61 -2.13 -22.90
CA ILE A 138 3.35 -1.90 -23.64
C ILE A 138 2.17 -2.72 -23.08
N ILE A 139 2.45 -3.88 -22.50
CA ILE A 139 1.42 -4.76 -21.90
C ILE A 139 0.77 -4.18 -20.63
N GLU A 140 1.27 -3.06 -20.08
CA GLU A 140 0.59 -2.34 -19.00
C GLU A 140 -0.81 -1.84 -19.42
N SER A 141 -1.04 -1.66 -20.72
CA SER A 141 -2.24 -1.02 -21.26
C SER A 141 -3.26 -2.05 -21.72
N GLY A 142 -4.28 -2.34 -20.88
CA GLY A 142 -5.59 -2.83 -21.30
C GLY A 142 -5.71 -4.22 -21.91
N ILE A 143 -4.63 -4.97 -22.13
CA ILE A 143 -4.69 -6.29 -22.77
C ILE A 143 -5.12 -7.34 -21.73
N ASP A 144 -6.20 -8.07 -22.01
CA ASP A 144 -6.69 -9.16 -21.19
C ASP A 144 -6.42 -10.49 -21.90
N MET A 145 -5.43 -11.24 -21.46
CA MET A 145 -5.01 -12.51 -22.04
C MET A 145 -5.08 -13.62 -20.97
N PRO A 146 -6.15 -14.40 -20.95
CA PRO A 146 -6.35 -15.42 -19.91
C PRO A 146 -5.39 -16.60 -20.01
N THR A 147 -4.78 -16.85 -21.15
CA THR A 147 -3.81 -17.92 -21.40
C THR A 147 -2.41 -17.60 -20.89
N VAL A 148 -2.12 -16.34 -20.57
CA VAL A 148 -0.80 -15.92 -20.08
C VAL A 148 -0.73 -16.11 -18.58
N ASN A 149 0.05 -17.08 -18.11
CA ASN A 149 0.19 -17.38 -16.69
C ASN A 149 1.62 -17.19 -16.15
N THR A 150 2.59 -16.90 -17.01
CA THR A 150 3.96 -16.60 -16.58
C THR A 150 4.41 -15.23 -17.10
N LEU A 151 4.94 -14.42 -16.19
CA LEU A 151 5.60 -13.14 -16.47
C LEU A 151 7.08 -13.26 -16.11
N VAL A 152 7.96 -12.87 -17.03
CA VAL A 152 9.40 -12.72 -16.80
C VAL A 152 9.79 -11.28 -17.08
N VAL A 153 10.46 -10.62 -16.14
CA VAL A 153 11.00 -9.26 -16.28
C VAL A 153 12.50 -9.31 -16.07
N GLU A 154 13.30 -9.04 -17.12
CA GLU A 154 14.77 -9.11 -17.04
C GLU A 154 15.39 -8.05 -16.14
N ARG A 155 14.84 -6.85 -16.14
CA ARG A 155 15.36 -5.67 -15.44
C ARG A 155 14.26 -4.98 -14.64
N SER A 156 13.77 -5.64 -13.61
CA SER A 156 12.75 -5.11 -12.72
C SER A 156 13.26 -3.98 -11.83
N ASP A 157 14.58 -3.90 -11.60
CA ASP A 157 15.26 -2.78 -10.91
C ASP A 157 15.02 -1.41 -11.56
N LEU A 158 14.74 -1.39 -12.86
CA LEU A 158 14.44 -0.17 -13.63
C LEU A 158 12.98 0.23 -13.62
N LEU A 159 12.10 -0.60 -13.07
CA LEU A 159 10.66 -0.36 -13.05
C LEU A 159 10.21 0.29 -11.74
N GLY A 160 9.18 1.13 -11.84
CA GLY A 160 8.48 1.64 -10.67
C GLY A 160 7.64 0.54 -9.99
N LEU A 161 7.37 0.69 -8.69
CA LEU A 161 6.60 -0.29 -7.92
C LEU A 161 5.19 -0.48 -8.49
N GLY A 162 4.51 0.61 -8.85
CA GLY A 162 3.20 0.56 -9.51
C GLY A 162 3.23 -0.14 -10.88
N GLN A 163 4.32 0.02 -11.67
CA GLN A 163 4.48 -0.67 -12.95
C GLN A 163 4.63 -2.18 -12.75
N MET A 164 5.49 -2.61 -11.82
CA MET A 164 5.65 -4.03 -11.49
C MET A 164 4.34 -4.65 -11.03
N HIS A 165 3.56 -3.94 -10.21
CA HIS A 165 2.25 -4.39 -9.78
C HIS A 165 1.26 -4.53 -10.94
N GLN A 166 1.23 -3.58 -11.88
CA GLN A 166 0.39 -3.65 -13.07
C GLN A 166 0.78 -4.79 -13.99
N LEU A 167 2.09 -4.97 -14.26
CA LEU A 167 2.60 -6.08 -15.08
C LEU A 167 2.26 -7.43 -14.45
N ARG A 168 2.51 -7.58 -13.14
CA ARG A 168 2.13 -8.79 -12.38
C ARG A 168 0.63 -9.06 -12.50
N GLY A 169 -0.21 -8.04 -12.43
CA GLY A 169 -1.65 -8.17 -12.57
C GLY A 169 -2.14 -8.58 -13.97
N ARG A 170 -1.26 -8.67 -14.98
CA ARG A 170 -1.58 -9.12 -16.33
C ARG A 170 -1.61 -10.63 -16.51
N VAL A 171 -1.04 -11.39 -15.60
CA VAL A 171 -1.02 -12.85 -15.62
C VAL A 171 -1.99 -13.44 -14.61
N GLY A 172 -2.37 -14.72 -14.80
CA GLY A 172 -3.22 -15.46 -13.86
C GLY A 172 -4.67 -15.00 -13.86
N ARG A 173 -5.27 -14.84 -15.03
CA ARG A 173 -6.66 -14.41 -15.19
C ARG A 173 -7.65 -15.53 -15.47
N SER A 174 -7.15 -16.76 -15.67
CA SER A 174 -7.95 -17.95 -16.03
C SER A 174 -8.18 -18.94 -14.88
N GLY A 175 -7.98 -18.54 -13.62
CA GLY A 175 -8.04 -19.48 -12.49
C GLY A 175 -6.84 -20.44 -12.37
N GLN A 176 -5.94 -20.46 -13.34
CA GLN A 176 -4.70 -21.22 -13.28
C GLN A 176 -3.65 -20.51 -12.41
N ARG A 177 -2.78 -21.32 -11.80
CA ARG A 177 -1.66 -20.79 -11.00
C ARG A 177 -0.67 -20.02 -11.87
N ALA A 178 -0.43 -18.77 -11.52
CA ALA A 178 0.44 -17.89 -12.27
C ALA A 178 1.75 -17.57 -11.51
N TYR A 179 2.77 -17.19 -12.28
CA TYR A 179 4.12 -16.92 -11.80
C TYR A 179 4.63 -15.58 -12.34
N ALA A 180 5.32 -14.84 -11.52
CA ALA A 180 6.02 -13.63 -11.91
C ALA A 180 7.48 -13.72 -11.46
N TYR A 181 8.39 -13.66 -12.42
CA TYR A 181 9.84 -13.63 -12.18
C TYR A 181 10.34 -12.22 -12.43
N LEU A 182 10.72 -11.55 -11.35
CA LEU A 182 11.22 -10.18 -11.36
C LEU A 182 12.72 -10.21 -11.11
N PHE A 183 13.49 -10.18 -12.19
CA PHE A 183 14.95 -10.26 -12.12
C PHE A 183 15.60 -8.89 -12.04
N HIS A 184 16.75 -8.84 -11.40
CA HIS A 184 17.69 -7.71 -11.43
C HIS A 184 19.08 -8.21 -11.81
N PRO A 185 20.00 -7.33 -12.27
CA PRO A 185 21.34 -7.76 -12.69
C PRO A 185 22.17 -8.27 -11.50
N ARG A 186 22.96 -9.32 -11.75
CA ARG A 186 23.87 -9.92 -10.76
C ARG A 186 25.04 -8.99 -10.43
N ASP A 187 25.56 -8.30 -11.44
CA ASP A 187 26.83 -7.56 -11.35
C ASP A 187 26.65 -6.09 -10.95
N LYS A 188 25.46 -5.70 -10.51
CA LYS A 188 25.16 -4.31 -10.16
C LYS A 188 24.51 -4.20 -8.79
N VAL A 189 25.13 -3.40 -7.92
CA VAL A 189 24.52 -3.05 -6.63
C VAL A 189 23.25 -2.25 -6.90
N LEU A 190 22.15 -2.71 -6.32
CA LEU A 190 20.87 -2.00 -6.38
C LEU A 190 20.93 -0.72 -5.55
N THR A 191 20.26 0.32 -6.02
CA THR A 191 19.99 1.48 -5.15
C THR A 191 19.04 1.07 -4.04
N GLU A 192 19.08 1.77 -2.90
CA GLU A 192 18.19 1.52 -1.77
C GLU A 192 16.72 1.55 -2.18
N GLU A 193 16.33 2.55 -2.98
CA GLU A 193 14.98 2.65 -3.52
C GLU A 193 14.58 1.46 -4.41
N ALA A 194 15.50 0.98 -5.27
CA ALA A 194 15.24 -0.18 -6.12
C ALA A 194 15.08 -1.46 -5.27
N TYR A 195 15.92 -1.61 -4.25
CA TYR A 195 15.84 -2.72 -3.30
C TYR A 195 14.49 -2.72 -2.55
N GLU A 196 14.09 -1.57 -2.00
CA GLU A 196 12.82 -1.45 -1.28
C GLU A 196 11.60 -1.70 -2.18
N ARG A 197 11.62 -1.24 -3.45
CA ARG A 197 10.56 -1.55 -4.42
C ARG A 197 10.46 -3.05 -4.69
N LEU A 198 11.59 -3.70 -4.92
CA LEU A 198 11.65 -5.15 -5.21
C LEU A 198 11.24 -5.99 -4.00
N ARG A 199 11.66 -5.60 -2.81
CA ARG A 199 11.24 -6.21 -1.56
C ARG A 199 9.73 -6.09 -1.38
N THR A 200 9.19 -4.89 -1.53
CA THR A 200 7.75 -4.63 -1.36
C THR A 200 6.89 -5.47 -2.31
N ILE A 201 7.26 -5.57 -3.60
CA ILE A 201 6.49 -6.36 -4.56
C ILE A 201 6.59 -7.86 -4.28
N GLY A 202 7.72 -8.34 -3.76
CA GLY A 202 7.94 -9.72 -3.35
C GLY A 202 7.13 -10.13 -2.12
N GLU A 203 7.04 -9.26 -1.13
CA GLU A 203 6.27 -9.48 0.11
C GLU A 203 4.76 -9.31 -0.10
N SER A 204 4.34 -8.44 -1.02
CA SER A 204 2.92 -8.13 -1.27
C SER A 204 2.30 -9.11 -2.29
N THR A 205 2.10 -10.36 -1.92
CA THR A 205 1.58 -11.41 -2.81
C THR A 205 0.06 -11.52 -2.81
N GLU A 206 -0.62 -10.95 -1.83
CA GLU A 206 -2.07 -11.03 -1.67
C GLU A 206 -2.83 -10.28 -2.76
N LEU A 207 -3.98 -10.83 -3.15
CA LEU A 207 -4.92 -10.14 -4.03
C LEU A 207 -5.51 -8.93 -3.29
N GLY A 208 -5.71 -7.81 -4.01
CA GLY A 208 -6.20 -6.58 -3.39
C GLY A 208 -5.13 -5.69 -2.75
N SER A 209 -3.85 -6.10 -2.74
CA SER A 209 -2.73 -5.34 -2.16
C SER A 209 -2.40 -4.02 -2.87
N GLY A 210 -3.12 -3.66 -3.94
CA GLY A 210 -2.82 -2.48 -4.76
C GLY A 210 -2.78 -1.16 -3.97
N PHE A 211 -3.65 -0.99 -2.99
CA PHE A 211 -3.64 0.19 -2.12
C PHE A 211 -2.40 0.22 -1.22
N LYS A 212 -2.07 -0.90 -0.56
CA LYS A 212 -0.86 -1.05 0.28
C LYS A 212 0.41 -0.77 -0.53
N ILE A 213 0.48 -1.29 -1.75
CA ILE A 213 1.59 -1.06 -2.68
C ILE A 213 1.69 0.42 -3.07
N ALA A 214 0.58 1.09 -3.33
CA ALA A 214 0.57 2.51 -3.66
C ALA A 214 1.00 3.39 -2.49
N MET A 215 0.60 3.07 -1.27
CA MET A 215 1.07 3.74 -0.05
C MET A 215 2.59 3.56 0.10
N ARG A 216 3.09 2.34 -0.07
CA ARG A 216 4.52 2.07 0.02
C ARG A 216 5.33 2.75 -1.09
N ASP A 217 4.77 2.87 -2.31
CA ASP A 217 5.42 3.62 -3.41
C ASP A 217 5.55 5.11 -3.07
N LEU A 218 4.56 5.69 -2.37
CA LEU A 218 4.64 7.06 -1.85
C LEU A 218 5.76 7.23 -0.82
N GLU A 219 5.86 6.31 0.14
CA GLU A 219 6.89 6.33 1.17
C GLU A 219 8.30 6.22 0.57
N ILE A 220 8.53 5.26 -0.36
CA ILE A 220 9.83 5.02 -1.00
C ILE A 220 10.28 6.24 -1.84
N ARG A 221 9.36 6.86 -2.58
CA ARG A 221 9.67 8.06 -3.37
C ARG A 221 10.01 9.27 -2.50
N GLY A 222 9.77 9.19 -1.21
CA GLY A 222 9.73 10.35 -0.35
C GLY A 222 8.74 11.35 -0.93
N ALA A 223 7.75 11.78 -0.24
CA ALA A 223 6.66 12.62 -0.75
C ALA A 223 7.11 13.93 -1.48
N GLY A 224 8.41 14.13 -1.67
CA GLY A 224 9.02 15.27 -2.33
C GLY A 224 8.78 15.43 -3.83
N ASN A 225 8.38 14.38 -4.53
CA ASN A 225 8.19 14.42 -6.00
C ASN A 225 6.74 14.60 -6.44
N LEU A 226 5.80 14.81 -5.53
CA LEU A 226 4.36 14.84 -5.83
C LEU A 226 3.86 16.19 -6.34
N LEU A 227 4.56 17.29 -6.04
CA LEU A 227 4.11 18.65 -6.31
C LEU A 227 4.94 19.43 -7.35
N GLY A 228 5.90 18.77 -8.03
CA GLY A 228 6.74 19.38 -9.07
C GLY A 228 8.17 19.68 -8.63
N GLU A 229 9.06 19.93 -9.61
CA GLU A 229 10.53 20.02 -9.43
C GLU A 229 11.03 21.06 -8.40
N SER A 230 10.19 21.99 -7.95
CA SER A 230 10.60 23.06 -7.02
C SER A 230 10.26 22.81 -5.54
N GLN A 231 9.60 21.70 -5.19
CA GLN A 231 9.12 21.43 -3.82
C GLN A 231 9.66 20.15 -3.18
N SER A 232 10.67 19.54 -3.76
CA SER A 232 11.19 18.22 -3.40
C SER A 232 11.91 18.11 -2.03
N GLY A 233 11.95 19.14 -1.22
CA GLY A 233 12.65 19.13 0.08
C GLY A 233 11.78 19.13 1.32
N HIS A 234 10.53 19.57 1.24
CA HIS A 234 9.75 19.87 2.44
C HIS A 234 9.10 18.65 3.09
N ILE A 235 8.64 17.68 2.32
CA ILE A 235 7.96 16.49 2.86
C ILE A 235 8.94 15.49 3.47
N ALA A 236 10.13 15.35 2.88
CA ALA A 236 11.20 14.54 3.48
C ALA A 236 11.71 15.14 4.81
N ALA A 237 11.60 16.47 4.98
CA ALA A 237 12.01 17.14 6.19
C ALA A 237 10.99 17.07 7.34
N VAL A 238 9.70 17.01 7.03
CA VAL A 238 8.61 17.00 8.03
C VAL A 238 7.97 15.63 8.25
N GLY A 239 8.17 14.69 7.34
CA GLY A 239 7.48 13.39 7.33
C GLY A 239 6.11 13.46 6.65
N TYR A 240 5.69 12.30 6.11
CA TYR A 240 4.45 12.19 5.32
C TYR A 240 3.18 12.48 6.13
N ASP A 241 3.11 11.97 7.35
CA ASP A 241 1.94 12.13 8.22
C ASP A 241 1.68 13.60 8.59
N LEU A 242 2.74 14.32 8.96
CA LEU A 242 2.64 15.75 9.28
C LEU A 242 2.28 16.58 8.04
N TYR A 243 2.81 16.22 6.87
CA TYR A 243 2.42 16.87 5.60
C TYR A 243 0.93 16.67 5.29
N CYS A 244 0.43 15.44 5.36
CA CYS A 244 -1.00 15.15 5.17
C CYS A 244 -1.87 15.93 6.15
N GLN A 245 -1.46 16.02 7.40
CA GLN A 245 -2.13 16.79 8.44
C GLN A 245 -2.21 18.29 8.08
N MET A 246 -1.08 18.91 7.75
CA MET A 246 -1.02 20.33 7.37
C MET A 246 -1.89 20.62 6.13
N VAL A 247 -1.90 19.73 5.13
CA VAL A 247 -2.75 19.89 3.93
C VAL A 247 -4.23 19.75 4.29
N THR A 248 -4.59 18.80 5.16
CA THR A 248 -5.97 18.61 5.62
C THR A 248 -6.47 19.85 6.37
N GLU A 249 -5.65 20.43 7.24
CA GLU A 249 -5.95 21.66 7.96
C GLU A 249 -6.18 22.84 7.00
N ALA A 250 -5.25 23.04 6.06
CA ALA A 250 -5.36 24.10 5.06
C ALA A 250 -6.61 23.96 4.18
N VAL A 251 -6.98 22.72 3.81
CA VAL A 251 -8.21 22.43 3.02
C VAL A 251 -9.46 22.73 3.85
N SER A 252 -9.50 22.35 5.13
CA SER A 252 -10.62 22.64 6.03
C SER A 252 -10.80 24.15 6.22
N GLU A 253 -9.69 24.87 6.41
CA GLU A 253 -9.69 26.34 6.51
C GLU A 253 -10.23 27.00 5.22
N MET A 254 -9.79 26.52 4.04
CA MET A 254 -10.29 27.02 2.74
C MET A 254 -11.77 26.72 2.52
N LYS A 255 -12.32 25.63 3.06
CA LYS A 255 -13.73 25.26 3.00
C LYS A 255 -14.58 25.98 4.05
N GLY A 256 -13.96 26.68 5.03
CA GLY A 256 -14.66 27.29 6.16
C GLY A 256 -15.21 26.27 7.16
N GLU A 257 -14.71 25.03 7.11
CA GLU A 257 -15.03 23.96 8.05
C GLU A 257 -14.13 24.10 9.30
N PRO A 258 -14.62 23.77 10.52
CA PRO A 258 -13.75 23.72 11.68
C PRO A 258 -12.61 22.72 11.40
N ALA A 259 -11.39 23.10 11.76
CA ALA A 259 -10.24 22.19 11.65
C ALA A 259 -10.58 20.84 12.30
N PRO A 260 -10.29 19.71 11.65
CA PRO A 260 -10.54 18.40 12.24
C PRO A 260 -9.86 18.38 13.62
N ASN A 261 -10.60 17.98 14.65
CA ASN A 261 -10.10 17.85 16.01
C ASN A 261 -8.88 16.91 15.96
N GLN A 262 -7.70 17.49 16.05
CA GLN A 262 -6.49 16.69 16.20
C GLN A 262 -6.57 15.98 17.54
N PRO A 263 -6.32 14.67 17.60
CA PRO A 263 -6.05 14.05 18.88
C PRO A 263 -4.78 14.71 19.42
N THR A 264 -4.95 15.61 20.37
CA THR A 264 -3.84 16.23 21.09
C THR A 264 -3.00 15.09 21.63
N GLU A 265 -1.71 15.08 21.31
CA GLU A 265 -0.80 14.05 21.80
C GLU A 265 -0.71 14.15 23.33
N ILE A 266 -1.46 13.29 24.03
CA ILE A 266 -1.52 13.27 25.46
C ILE A 266 -0.42 12.35 25.96
N LYS A 267 0.56 12.90 26.66
CA LYS A 267 1.62 12.12 27.32
C LYS A 267 1.11 11.60 28.64
N LEU A 268 1.01 10.27 28.73
CA LEU A 268 0.58 9.57 29.95
C LEU A 268 1.74 8.74 30.46
N ASP A 269 2.31 9.13 31.58
CA ASP A 269 3.32 8.34 32.32
C ASP A 269 2.66 7.80 33.59
N VAL A 270 2.17 6.55 33.48
CA VAL A 270 1.42 5.88 34.53
C VAL A 270 2.15 4.59 34.91
N PRO A 271 2.59 4.42 36.16
CA PRO A 271 3.32 3.23 36.60
C PRO A 271 2.38 2.03 36.81
N THR A 272 1.89 1.46 35.72
CA THR A 272 1.01 0.29 35.76
C THR A 272 1.40 -0.73 34.68
N ASP A 273 1.23 -2.01 35.01
CA ASP A 273 1.41 -3.10 34.05
C ASP A 273 0.15 -3.16 33.15
N SER A 274 0.14 -2.35 32.10
CA SER A 274 -0.97 -2.18 31.17
C SER A 274 -0.57 -2.67 29.77
N PHE A 275 -0.99 -3.88 29.42
CA PHE A 275 -0.71 -4.48 28.10
C PHE A 275 -1.76 -5.54 27.75
N LEU A 276 -1.80 -5.92 26.47
CA LEU A 276 -2.59 -7.06 26.00
C LEU A 276 -1.73 -8.33 26.03
N PRO A 277 -2.04 -9.30 26.92
CA PRO A 277 -1.31 -10.54 26.99
C PRO A 277 -1.38 -11.34 25.68
N THR A 278 -0.31 -12.06 25.36
CA THR A 278 -0.22 -12.86 24.13
C THR A 278 -1.15 -14.07 24.13
N ASP A 279 -1.52 -14.55 25.28
CA ASP A 279 -2.51 -15.61 25.50
C ASP A 279 -3.96 -15.11 25.40
N TYR A 280 -4.19 -13.82 25.57
CA TYR A 280 -5.50 -13.20 25.39
C TYR A 280 -5.78 -12.80 23.93
N VAL A 281 -4.79 -12.21 23.26
CA VAL A 281 -4.84 -11.89 21.82
C VAL A 281 -3.60 -12.48 21.14
N GLU A 282 -3.74 -13.68 20.58
CA GLU A 282 -2.59 -14.45 20.04
C GLU A 282 -1.87 -13.74 18.89
N LYS A 283 -2.62 -13.12 17.95
CA LYS A 283 -2.06 -12.50 16.75
C LYS A 283 -1.51 -11.11 17.05
N GLU A 284 -0.23 -10.90 16.73
CA GLU A 284 0.45 -9.61 16.90
C GLU A 284 -0.22 -8.47 16.16
N GLU A 285 -0.71 -8.70 14.94
CA GLU A 285 -1.41 -7.71 14.12
C GLU A 285 -2.67 -7.19 14.81
N LEU A 286 -3.45 -8.09 15.45
CA LEU A 286 -4.66 -7.73 16.18
C LEU A 286 -4.34 -6.97 17.47
N ARG A 287 -3.23 -7.29 18.16
CA ARG A 287 -2.77 -6.51 19.32
C ARG A 287 -2.37 -5.09 18.91
N LEU A 288 -1.62 -4.94 17.81
CA LEU A 288 -1.24 -3.62 17.29
C LEU A 288 -2.45 -2.79 16.88
N GLU A 289 -3.44 -3.41 16.24
CA GLU A 289 -4.71 -2.74 15.90
C GLU A 289 -5.46 -2.28 17.15
N ALA A 290 -5.57 -3.15 18.15
CA ALA A 290 -6.21 -2.84 19.43
C ALA A 290 -5.51 -1.68 20.16
N TYR A 291 -4.18 -1.67 20.20
CA TYR A 291 -3.41 -0.54 20.75
C TYR A 291 -3.63 0.77 19.97
N ARG A 292 -3.66 0.72 18.64
CA ARG A 292 -3.92 1.91 17.81
C ARG A 292 -5.32 2.47 18.05
N ARG A 293 -6.33 1.62 18.14
CA ARG A 293 -7.71 2.05 18.43
C ARG A 293 -7.81 2.69 19.81
N LEU A 294 -7.23 2.08 20.83
CA LEU A 294 -7.24 2.63 22.18
C LEU A 294 -6.43 3.94 22.28
N ALA A 295 -5.34 4.07 21.54
CA ALA A 295 -4.56 5.29 21.46
C ALA A 295 -5.32 6.45 20.77
N GLY A 296 -6.32 6.15 19.95
CA GLY A 296 -7.15 7.14 19.26
C GLY A 296 -8.41 7.55 20.00
N VAL A 297 -8.74 6.98 21.18
CA VAL A 297 -9.98 7.31 21.92
C VAL A 297 -9.96 8.75 22.43
N THR A 298 -11.11 9.40 22.31
CA THR A 298 -11.36 10.78 22.76
C THR A 298 -12.48 10.86 23.79
N THR A 299 -13.31 9.82 23.87
CA THR A 299 -14.48 9.74 24.76
C THR A 299 -14.48 8.45 25.58
N GLN A 300 -15.14 8.49 26.75
CA GLN A 300 -15.31 7.29 27.57
C GLN A 300 -16.19 6.23 26.90
N ALA A 301 -17.18 6.64 26.12
CA ALA A 301 -18.05 5.73 25.39
C ALA A 301 -17.26 4.86 24.37
N GLU A 302 -16.27 5.44 23.69
CA GLU A 302 -15.39 4.69 22.79
C GLU A 302 -14.55 3.62 23.53
N VAL A 303 -14.18 3.87 24.77
CA VAL A 303 -13.47 2.86 25.60
C VAL A 303 -14.42 1.74 26.00
N ASP A 304 -15.68 2.06 26.34
CA ASP A 304 -16.71 1.08 26.66
C ASP A 304 -17.04 0.18 25.46
N ASP A 305 -17.08 0.75 24.25
CA ASP A 305 -17.25 0.01 23.00
C ASP A 305 -16.08 -0.95 22.75
N ILE A 306 -14.84 -0.51 22.98
CA ILE A 306 -13.63 -1.35 22.86
C ILE A 306 -13.67 -2.47 23.91
N ARG A 307 -14.06 -2.19 25.15
CA ARG A 307 -14.25 -3.19 26.22
C ARG A 307 -15.20 -4.28 25.77
N THR A 308 -16.39 -3.87 25.32
CA THR A 308 -17.46 -4.80 24.89
C THR A 308 -16.98 -5.68 23.73
N GLU A 309 -16.28 -5.10 22.78
CA GLU A 309 -15.71 -5.85 21.64
C GLU A 309 -14.63 -6.85 22.09
N TRP A 310 -13.75 -6.48 23.00
CA TRP A 310 -12.70 -7.38 23.47
C TRP A 310 -13.30 -8.55 24.27
N GLU A 311 -14.29 -8.28 25.13
CA GLU A 311 -14.99 -9.33 25.88
C GLU A 311 -15.76 -10.28 24.95
N ASP A 312 -16.39 -9.77 23.90
CA ASP A 312 -17.12 -10.58 22.92
C ASP A 312 -16.16 -11.44 22.06
N ARG A 313 -15.03 -10.87 21.62
CA ARG A 313 -14.11 -11.57 20.71
C ARG A 313 -13.13 -12.50 21.39
N TYR A 314 -12.68 -12.15 22.56
CA TYR A 314 -11.55 -12.82 23.24
C TYR A 314 -11.92 -13.39 24.62
N GLY A 315 -13.13 -13.14 25.12
CA GLY A 315 -13.59 -13.58 26.43
C GLY A 315 -13.26 -12.60 27.56
N PRO A 316 -13.37 -13.04 28.83
CA PRO A 316 -13.19 -12.17 29.99
C PRO A 316 -11.84 -11.47 30.00
N LEU A 317 -11.84 -10.17 30.33
CA LEU A 317 -10.65 -9.34 30.35
C LEU A 317 -9.64 -9.79 31.43
N PRO A 318 -8.39 -10.08 31.10
CA PRO A 318 -7.33 -10.30 32.09
C PRO A 318 -6.93 -8.96 32.75
N ALA A 319 -6.40 -9.02 33.97
CA ALA A 319 -6.02 -7.83 34.75
C ALA A 319 -5.14 -6.80 34.00
N PRO A 320 -4.11 -7.20 33.22
CA PRO A 320 -3.33 -6.23 32.43
C PRO A 320 -4.13 -5.53 31.34
N ALA A 321 -5.11 -6.21 30.70
CA ALA A 321 -5.98 -5.63 29.70
C ALA A 321 -6.99 -4.65 30.34
N GLU A 322 -7.50 -4.99 31.53
CA GLU A 322 -8.32 -4.08 32.31
C GLU A 322 -7.56 -2.80 32.69
N SER A 323 -6.31 -2.92 33.15
CA SER A 323 -5.44 -1.78 33.44
C SER A 323 -5.20 -0.95 32.18
N LEU A 324 -5.06 -1.56 31.01
CA LEU A 324 -4.90 -0.86 29.75
C LEU A 324 -6.16 -0.04 29.37
N LEU A 325 -7.35 -0.57 29.61
CA LEU A 325 -8.61 0.17 29.41
C LEU A 325 -8.74 1.35 30.39
N GLN A 326 -8.27 1.21 31.64
CA GLN A 326 -8.23 2.32 32.62
C GLN A 326 -7.32 3.46 32.11
N VAL A 327 -6.18 3.15 31.48
CA VAL A 327 -5.34 4.14 30.81
C VAL A 327 -6.11 4.82 29.66
N GLY A 328 -6.93 4.07 28.91
CA GLY A 328 -7.84 4.60 27.90
C GLY A 328 -8.86 5.59 28.47
N TYR A 329 -9.51 5.25 29.58
CA TYR A 329 -10.46 6.15 30.27
C TYR A 329 -9.76 7.43 30.76
N LEU A 330 -8.56 7.29 31.34
CA LEU A 330 -7.75 8.45 31.76
C LEU A 330 -7.42 9.34 30.57
N ARG A 331 -7.04 8.77 29.43
CA ARG A 331 -6.78 9.50 28.19
C ARG A 331 -8.02 10.27 27.70
N ALA A 332 -9.17 9.63 27.63
CA ALA A 332 -10.42 10.26 27.24
C ALA A 332 -10.81 11.42 28.15
N GLU A 333 -10.58 11.28 29.47
CA GLU A 333 -10.84 12.35 30.42
C GLU A 333 -9.82 13.50 30.30
N CYS A 334 -8.56 13.20 30.03
CA CYS A 334 -7.55 14.22 29.75
C CYS A 334 -7.89 15.02 28.48
N HIS A 335 -8.34 14.33 27.43
CA HIS A 335 -8.81 15.00 26.21
C HIS A 335 -9.96 15.95 26.49
N ARG A 336 -10.96 15.50 27.25
CA ARG A 336 -12.12 16.31 27.66
C ARG A 336 -11.73 17.57 28.46
N LEU A 337 -10.68 17.46 29.28
CA LEU A 337 -10.21 18.53 30.18
C LEU A 337 -9.11 19.41 29.54
N GLY A 338 -8.62 19.09 28.34
CA GLY A 338 -7.53 19.78 27.68
C GLY A 338 -6.16 19.58 28.37
N ILE A 339 -5.97 18.41 29.00
CA ILE A 339 -4.70 18.06 29.66
C ILE A 339 -3.81 17.33 28.66
N ASN A 340 -2.60 17.82 28.45
CA ASN A 340 -1.67 17.30 27.45
C ASN A 340 -0.54 16.45 28.06
N ASP A 341 -0.29 16.57 29.36
CA ASP A 341 0.76 15.81 30.05
C ASP A 341 0.28 15.39 31.45
N ILE A 342 0.37 14.11 31.74
CA ILE A 342 0.12 13.53 33.06
C ILE A 342 1.31 12.64 33.43
N GLN A 343 1.91 12.93 34.59
CA GLN A 343 2.91 12.08 35.21
C GLN A 343 2.44 11.63 36.60
N ILE A 344 2.24 10.34 36.76
CA ILE A 344 1.82 9.74 38.02
C ILE A 344 3.03 9.06 38.66
N SER A 345 3.38 9.47 39.87
CA SER A 345 4.45 8.85 40.66
C SER A 345 3.92 8.35 42.01
N GLY A 346 4.30 7.14 42.39
CA GLY A 346 3.85 6.46 43.61
C GLY A 346 3.03 5.20 43.31
N SER A 347 2.59 4.51 44.36
CA SER A 347 1.80 3.30 44.24
C SER A 347 0.43 3.51 44.88
N ALA A 348 -0.57 2.75 44.43
CA ALA A 348 -1.95 2.78 44.97
C ALA A 348 -1.99 2.49 46.47
N SER A 349 -1.01 1.76 47.03
CA SER A 349 -0.92 1.44 48.44
C SER A 349 -0.26 2.50 49.32
N THR A 350 0.56 3.39 48.75
CA THR A 350 1.35 4.38 49.50
C THR A 350 0.93 5.83 49.22
N GLY A 351 -0.01 6.05 48.38
CA GLY A 351 -0.42 7.36 47.90
C GLY A 351 0.47 7.85 46.74
N GLY A 352 -0.15 8.25 45.65
CA GLY A 352 0.54 8.79 44.46
C GLY A 352 0.37 10.29 44.33
N THR A 353 1.29 10.93 43.61
CA THR A 353 1.23 12.32 43.21
C THR A 353 1.09 12.39 41.70
N ALA A 354 0.10 13.09 41.16
CA ALA A 354 -0.05 13.36 39.74
C ALA A 354 0.38 14.80 39.43
N LYS A 355 1.27 14.96 38.46
CA LYS A 355 1.59 16.25 37.84
C LYS A 355 0.82 16.39 36.55
N LEU A 356 0.16 17.52 36.37
CA LEU A 356 -0.70 17.78 35.20
C LEU A 356 -0.22 19.06 34.51
N ALA A 357 -0.31 19.07 33.17
CA ALA A 357 -0.10 20.27 32.37
C ALA A 357 -1.18 20.37 31.27
N PRO A 358 -1.86 21.55 31.14
CA PRO A 358 -1.84 22.73 32.03
C PRO A 358 -2.63 22.52 33.33
N LEU A 359 -2.36 23.36 34.33
CA LEU A 359 -2.62 23.15 35.78
C LEU A 359 -3.93 23.73 36.32
N GLU A 360 -4.84 24.28 35.54
CA GLU A 360 -6.07 24.91 36.07
C GLU A 360 -7.29 23.97 35.97
N LEU A 361 -7.41 23.08 36.96
CA LEU A 361 -8.58 22.20 37.10
C LEU A 361 -9.48 22.69 38.26
N LYS A 362 -10.81 22.54 38.03
CA LYS A 362 -11.79 22.70 39.12
C LYS A 362 -11.69 21.51 40.09
N LEU A 363 -12.02 21.74 41.36
CA LEU A 363 -11.96 20.72 42.39
C LEU A 363 -12.76 19.45 42.05
N SER A 364 -13.92 19.61 41.40
CA SER A 364 -14.77 18.52 40.92
C SER A 364 -14.10 17.67 39.85
N GLU A 365 -13.32 18.25 38.97
CA GLU A 365 -12.57 17.62 37.90
C GLU A 365 -11.38 16.84 38.45
N THR A 366 -10.68 17.43 39.41
CA THR A 366 -9.60 16.76 40.15
C THR A 366 -10.09 15.52 40.88
N MET A 367 -11.27 15.60 41.52
CA MET A 367 -11.89 14.47 42.20
C MET A 367 -12.29 13.34 41.23
N ARG A 368 -12.72 13.68 40.00
CA ARG A 368 -13.08 12.70 38.98
C ARG A 368 -11.84 11.97 38.43
N LEU A 369 -10.77 12.70 38.14
CA LEU A 369 -9.49 12.11 37.72
C LEU A 369 -8.88 11.15 38.75
N ARG A 370 -9.07 11.45 40.06
CA ARG A 370 -8.58 10.57 41.15
C ARG A 370 -9.34 9.24 41.26
N ARG A 371 -10.49 9.10 40.63
CA ARG A 371 -11.31 7.89 40.67
C ARG A 371 -11.04 6.94 39.50
N ILE A 372 -10.41 7.41 38.44
CA ILE A 372 -9.95 6.65 37.30
C ILE A 372 -8.52 6.14 37.60
#